data_49a3032372584df5a09a0320b090ca12
#
_entry.id   49a3032372584df5a09a0320b090ca12
#
_cell.length_a   1.000
_cell.length_b   1.000
_cell.length_c   1.000
_cell.angle_alpha   90.00
_cell.angle_beta   90.00
_cell.angle_gamma   90.00
#
_symmetry.space_group_name_H-M   'P 1'
#
loop_
_entity.id
_entity.type
_entity.pdbx_description
1 polymer ?
#
loop_
_entity_poly.entity_id
_entity_poly.type
_entity_poly.pdbx_seq_one_letter_code
_entity_poly.pdbx_strand_id
1 'polypeptide(L)'
;MNQPPPLAGYDLFSENRPLVEALEREGGGYGRERAEALGQALGGEPLEWGRLANEQPPVLRTHDRYGNRLDEVEFHPSWHSLMQLGVEAGLHALPWREPVPGAHVARAAMFITWSQVEAGTGCPLSMTFAAVPALRAEPDLAAEWEPRLTSLCYGDGGALCGMAMTERQGGSDVRANTTTAQPSGDGMYRLDGHKWFCSAPMSDVFLVLAQAPGGLSCFLMPRRQEGFRIERLKDKLGNRSNASAELELRSAEARLVGEEGRGVQTIIEMVNHTRLDCVLGSTGLQRRAVAEATHHAEHRLAFGRRLAEQPLMQNVLADLCVESEAATLTAMRLARAYDEGDHAFRRLATAVAKYWVCKVTPSVVAEALECLGGNGYVEESGLPRLYRESPLNSIWEGAGNVNCLDVLRALARSPESLEAFLAEVVDELEEVEEGRARYLVERLALALQASLLLRHGSPAVAEAFCATRLERAGGRALGTLPRGVDLRRIFERHRPVALDIA
;
A
#
# COMPACT_ATOMS: atom_id res chain seq x y z
N MET A 1 2.22 -38.13 3.12
CA MET A 1 2.53 -37.25 4.29
C MET A 1 1.39 -36.22 4.41
N ASN A 2 0.87 -35.94 5.61
CA ASN A 2 -0.25 -35.01 5.80
C ASN A 2 0.25 -33.57 5.96
N GLN A 3 1.16 -33.12 5.11
CA GLN A 3 1.60 -31.71 5.03
C GLN A 3 1.19 -31.15 3.68
N PRO A 4 0.54 -29.98 3.63
CA PRO A 4 0.20 -29.32 2.39
C PRO A 4 1.45 -28.98 1.57
N PRO A 5 1.40 -29.05 0.24
CA PRO A 5 2.47 -28.53 -0.60
C PRO A 5 2.56 -27.00 -0.46
N PRO A 6 3.72 -26.39 -0.73
CA PRO A 6 3.81 -24.94 -0.82
C PRO A 6 2.86 -24.37 -1.86
N LEU A 7 2.24 -23.21 -1.58
CA LEU A 7 1.45 -22.50 -2.57
C LEU A 7 2.39 -21.68 -3.48
N ALA A 8 2.78 -22.28 -4.59
CA ALA A 8 3.66 -21.69 -5.60
C ALA A 8 3.27 -22.16 -7.01
N GLY A 9 3.81 -21.54 -8.04
CA GLY A 9 3.59 -21.94 -9.44
C GLY A 9 2.19 -21.65 -9.96
N TYR A 10 1.52 -20.59 -9.44
CA TYR A 10 0.20 -20.18 -9.92
C TYR A 10 0.20 -18.69 -10.29
N ASP A 11 -0.73 -18.27 -11.14
CA ASP A 11 -0.89 -16.88 -11.53
C ASP A 11 -1.60 -16.11 -10.41
N LEU A 12 -0.86 -15.21 -9.74
CA LEU A 12 -1.36 -14.44 -8.61
C LEU A 12 -2.48 -13.45 -8.98
N PHE A 13 -2.54 -13.04 -10.24
CA PHE A 13 -3.59 -12.17 -10.74
C PHE A 13 -4.81 -12.96 -11.19
N SER A 14 -4.65 -13.92 -12.11
CA SER A 14 -5.76 -14.67 -12.73
C SER A 14 -6.53 -15.51 -11.72
N GLU A 15 -5.85 -16.03 -10.69
CA GLU A 15 -6.47 -16.78 -9.60
C GLU A 15 -7.10 -15.89 -8.52
N ASN A 16 -7.05 -14.57 -8.70
CA ASN A 16 -7.75 -13.58 -7.87
C ASN A 16 -9.01 -13.09 -8.60
N ARG A 17 -10.02 -13.96 -8.69
CA ARG A 17 -11.26 -13.68 -9.44
C ARG A 17 -11.89 -12.31 -9.11
N PRO A 18 -12.03 -11.88 -7.84
CA PRO A 18 -12.56 -10.56 -7.52
C PRO A 18 -11.74 -9.41 -8.15
N LEU A 19 -10.42 -9.56 -8.23
CA LEU A 19 -9.54 -8.56 -8.82
C LEU A 19 -9.65 -8.51 -10.34
N VAL A 20 -9.73 -9.68 -10.99
CA VAL A 20 -9.94 -9.79 -12.45
C VAL A 20 -11.25 -9.13 -12.86
N GLU A 21 -12.34 -9.46 -12.18
CA GLU A 21 -13.66 -8.87 -12.43
C GLU A 21 -13.67 -7.35 -12.17
N ALA A 22 -12.98 -6.90 -11.11
CA ALA A 22 -12.88 -5.49 -10.78
C ALA A 22 -12.04 -4.71 -11.81
N LEU A 23 -10.96 -5.27 -12.32
CA LEU A 23 -10.14 -4.66 -13.37
C LEU A 23 -11.01 -4.30 -14.61
N GLU A 24 -11.78 -5.27 -15.08
CA GLU A 24 -12.67 -5.06 -16.24
C GLU A 24 -13.77 -4.03 -15.94
N ARG A 25 -14.45 -4.19 -14.83
CA ARG A 25 -15.59 -3.34 -14.43
C ARG A 25 -15.18 -1.88 -14.23
N GLU A 26 -14.02 -1.63 -13.61
CA GLU A 26 -13.56 -0.27 -13.33
C GLU A 26 -12.79 0.36 -14.51
N GLY A 27 -12.75 -0.31 -15.68
CA GLY A 27 -12.24 0.25 -16.92
C GLY A 27 -10.75 0.04 -17.17
N GLY A 28 -10.08 -0.79 -16.38
CA GLY A 28 -8.64 -1.09 -16.54
C GLY A 28 -8.32 -2.23 -17.50
N GLY A 29 -9.32 -2.76 -18.24
CA GLY A 29 -9.19 -3.97 -19.07
C GLY A 29 -8.09 -3.92 -20.12
N TYR A 30 -7.69 -2.73 -20.60
CA TYR A 30 -6.56 -2.61 -21.53
C TYR A 30 -5.23 -3.12 -20.91
N GLY A 31 -5.08 -3.07 -19.61
CA GLY A 31 -3.90 -3.55 -18.87
C GLY A 31 -3.96 -5.03 -18.49
N ARG A 32 -4.98 -5.76 -18.89
CA ARG A 32 -5.22 -7.15 -18.49
C ARG A 32 -4.03 -8.07 -18.81
N GLU A 33 -3.55 -8.05 -20.04
CA GLU A 33 -2.42 -8.90 -20.47
C GLU A 33 -1.16 -8.63 -19.63
N ARG A 34 -0.91 -7.37 -19.25
CA ARG A 34 0.22 -7.01 -18.37
C ARG A 34 0.03 -7.53 -16.94
N ALA A 35 -1.20 -7.45 -16.43
CA ALA A 35 -1.50 -7.95 -15.10
C ALA A 35 -1.40 -9.47 -15.02
N GLU A 36 -1.84 -10.19 -16.06
CA GLU A 36 -1.68 -11.65 -16.21
C GLU A 36 -0.20 -12.03 -16.32
N ALA A 37 0.56 -11.37 -17.19
CA ALA A 37 2.00 -11.63 -17.32
C ALA A 37 2.76 -11.39 -16.01
N LEU A 38 2.44 -10.31 -15.30
CA LEU A 38 3.02 -10.01 -13.99
C LEU A 38 2.60 -11.06 -12.95
N GLY A 39 1.31 -11.42 -12.90
CA GLY A 39 0.77 -12.43 -11.98
C GLY A 39 1.43 -13.78 -12.14
N GLN A 40 1.64 -14.20 -13.38
CA GLN A 40 2.34 -15.44 -13.71
C GLN A 40 3.82 -15.38 -13.30
N ALA A 41 4.52 -14.30 -13.60
CA ALA A 41 5.92 -14.11 -13.22
C ALA A 41 6.09 -14.15 -11.69
N LEU A 42 5.21 -13.47 -10.96
CA LEU A 42 5.24 -13.37 -9.50
C LEU A 42 4.94 -14.70 -8.79
N GLY A 43 4.27 -15.63 -9.43
CA GLY A 43 4.00 -16.96 -8.88
C GLY A 43 5.21 -17.89 -8.80
N GLY A 44 6.34 -17.50 -9.39
CA GLY A 44 7.58 -18.27 -9.46
C GLY A 44 8.67 -17.78 -8.48
N GLU A 45 9.88 -17.60 -9.01
CA GLU A 45 11.08 -17.20 -8.26
C GLU A 45 10.91 -15.92 -7.41
N PRO A 46 10.11 -14.91 -7.79
CA PRO A 46 9.94 -13.71 -6.98
C PRO A 46 9.40 -13.98 -5.56
N LEU A 47 8.67 -15.06 -5.32
CA LEU A 47 8.27 -15.48 -3.97
C LEU A 47 9.49 -15.74 -3.09
N GLU A 48 10.49 -16.43 -3.62
CA GLU A 48 11.76 -16.69 -2.94
C GLU A 48 12.61 -15.42 -2.81
N TRP A 49 12.63 -14.57 -3.83
CA TRP A 49 13.34 -13.27 -3.75
C TRP A 49 12.77 -12.41 -2.62
N GLY A 50 11.44 -12.39 -2.46
CA GLY A 50 10.78 -11.68 -1.37
C GLY A 50 11.16 -12.22 0.01
N ARG A 51 11.28 -13.54 0.16
CA ARG A 51 11.75 -14.17 1.39
C ARG A 51 13.19 -13.76 1.72
N LEU A 52 14.10 -13.94 0.76
CA LEU A 52 15.52 -13.66 0.93
C LEU A 52 15.80 -12.18 1.22
N ALA A 53 15.12 -11.26 0.53
CA ALA A 53 15.28 -9.83 0.75
C ALA A 53 14.87 -9.39 2.17
N ASN A 54 13.89 -10.09 2.80
CA ASN A 54 13.48 -9.81 4.17
C ASN A 54 14.33 -10.50 5.24
N GLU A 55 14.84 -11.70 4.96
CA GLU A 55 15.74 -12.43 5.86
C GLU A 55 17.14 -11.82 5.93
N GLN A 56 17.56 -11.19 4.83
CA GLN A 56 18.82 -10.48 4.71
C GLN A 56 18.55 -8.98 4.48
N PRO A 57 18.18 -8.25 5.54
CA PRO A 57 17.80 -6.85 5.44
C PRO A 57 18.98 -5.98 4.99
N PRO A 58 18.70 -4.78 4.44
CA PRO A 58 19.73 -3.87 3.96
C PRO A 58 20.70 -3.45 5.06
N VAL A 59 21.97 -3.26 4.67
CA VAL A 59 23.08 -2.88 5.55
C VAL A 59 23.61 -1.52 5.14
N LEU A 60 23.79 -0.60 6.09
CA LEU A 60 24.37 0.70 5.85
C LEU A 60 25.90 0.63 5.92
N ARG A 61 26.56 1.12 4.87
CA ARG A 61 28.01 1.39 4.83
C ARG A 61 28.21 2.90 4.93
N THR A 62 28.52 3.37 6.12
CA THR A 62 28.72 4.81 6.37
C THR A 62 30.06 5.32 5.87
N HIS A 63 31.12 4.50 5.96
CA HIS A 63 32.49 4.88 5.60
C HIS A 63 33.22 3.73 4.89
N ASP A 64 34.17 4.10 4.04
CA ASP A 64 35.15 3.18 3.49
C ASP A 64 36.26 2.84 4.50
N ARG A 65 37.18 1.98 4.09
CA ARG A 65 38.34 1.57 4.92
C ARG A 65 39.31 2.72 5.26
N TYR A 66 39.22 3.83 4.61
CA TYR A 66 40.07 5.01 4.81
C TYR A 66 39.39 6.13 5.61
N GLY A 67 38.13 5.93 5.99
CA GLY A 67 37.33 6.90 6.71
C GLY A 67 36.60 7.91 5.84
N ASN A 68 36.59 7.74 4.52
CA ASN A 68 35.77 8.58 3.64
C ASN A 68 34.31 8.15 3.76
N ARG A 69 33.41 9.16 3.83
CA ARG A 69 31.97 8.89 3.97
C ARG A 69 31.40 8.39 2.64
N LEU A 70 30.64 7.28 2.71
CA LEU A 70 29.96 6.64 1.57
C LEU A 70 28.47 6.84 1.62
N ASP A 71 27.85 6.60 2.77
CA ASP A 71 26.39 6.56 2.96
C ASP A 71 25.67 5.66 1.94
N GLU A 72 26.23 4.46 1.73
CA GLU A 72 25.68 3.47 0.82
C GLU A 72 24.85 2.45 1.57
N VAL A 73 23.74 2.05 0.97
CA VAL A 73 22.87 0.98 1.47
C VAL A 73 23.05 -0.22 0.56
N GLU A 74 23.57 -1.31 1.13
CA GLU A 74 23.74 -2.59 0.45
C GLU A 74 22.47 -3.44 0.62
N PHE A 75 21.95 -3.96 -0.46
CA PHE A 75 20.80 -4.84 -0.48
C PHE A 75 21.19 -6.23 -0.96
N HIS A 76 20.41 -7.24 -0.53
CA HIS A 76 20.54 -8.58 -1.10
C HIS A 76 20.23 -8.56 -2.62
N PRO A 77 20.91 -9.38 -3.46
CA PRO A 77 20.65 -9.42 -4.91
C PRO A 77 19.17 -9.62 -5.27
N SER A 78 18.44 -10.44 -4.52
CA SER A 78 16.99 -10.65 -4.69
C SER A 78 16.17 -9.36 -4.59
N TRP A 79 16.59 -8.41 -3.76
CA TRP A 79 15.94 -7.10 -3.69
C TRP A 79 16.08 -6.33 -5.01
N HIS A 80 17.28 -6.37 -5.61
CA HIS A 80 17.53 -5.75 -6.90
C HIS A 80 16.73 -6.42 -8.03
N SER A 81 16.62 -7.77 -8.01
CA SER A 81 15.80 -8.51 -8.96
C SER A 81 14.33 -8.11 -8.86
N LEU A 82 13.80 -7.95 -7.64
CA LEU A 82 12.44 -7.45 -7.42
C LEU A 82 12.30 -6.01 -7.93
N MET A 83 13.21 -5.11 -7.59
CA MET A 83 13.16 -3.73 -8.09
C MET A 83 13.19 -3.65 -9.61
N GLN A 84 14.05 -4.43 -10.25
CA GLN A 84 14.12 -4.52 -11.71
C GLN A 84 12.78 -4.96 -12.30
N LEU A 85 12.22 -6.07 -11.81
CA LEU A 85 10.92 -6.58 -12.27
C LEU A 85 9.80 -5.54 -12.08
N GLY A 86 9.74 -4.88 -10.91
CA GLY A 86 8.72 -3.88 -10.60
C GLY A 86 8.83 -2.61 -11.45
N VAL A 87 10.06 -2.17 -11.76
CA VAL A 87 10.33 -1.04 -12.64
C VAL A 87 9.99 -1.38 -14.09
N GLU A 88 10.44 -2.52 -14.59
CA GLU A 88 10.13 -3.00 -15.95
C GLU A 88 8.63 -3.20 -16.18
N ALA A 89 7.90 -3.67 -15.16
CA ALA A 89 6.45 -3.78 -15.18
C ALA A 89 5.73 -2.41 -15.12
N GLY A 90 6.44 -1.33 -14.84
CA GLY A 90 5.89 0.03 -14.79
C GLY A 90 5.05 0.33 -13.54
N LEU A 91 5.23 -0.39 -12.42
CA LEU A 91 4.46 -0.18 -11.18
C LEU A 91 4.57 1.24 -10.62
N HIS A 92 5.67 1.94 -10.90
CA HIS A 92 5.93 3.33 -10.51
C HIS A 92 5.54 4.35 -11.58
N ALA A 93 5.13 3.94 -12.80
CA ALA A 93 5.13 4.84 -13.93
C ALA A 93 3.91 4.75 -14.85
N LEU A 94 3.17 3.62 -14.86
CA LEU A 94 2.20 3.31 -15.91
C LEU A 94 1.23 4.44 -16.23
N PRO A 95 0.50 5.08 -15.27
CA PRO A 95 -0.46 6.15 -15.61
C PRO A 95 0.20 7.43 -16.12
N TRP A 96 1.47 7.64 -15.81
CA TRP A 96 2.21 8.83 -16.25
C TRP A 96 2.79 8.68 -17.65
N ARG A 97 3.19 7.47 -18.00
CA ARG A 97 3.72 7.12 -19.34
C ARG A 97 2.63 6.89 -20.36
N GLU A 98 1.55 6.30 -19.94
CA GLU A 98 0.40 5.93 -20.76
C GLU A 98 -0.88 6.54 -20.12
N PRO A 99 -1.09 7.85 -20.29
CA PRO A 99 -2.24 8.55 -19.68
C PRO A 99 -3.53 8.25 -20.47
N VAL A 100 -3.95 6.99 -20.44
CA VAL A 100 -5.19 6.51 -21.06
C VAL A 100 -6.22 6.18 -19.98
N PRO A 101 -7.53 6.21 -20.30
CA PRO A 101 -8.56 5.79 -19.37
C PRO A 101 -8.30 4.38 -18.83
N GLY A 102 -8.39 4.20 -17.52
CA GLY A 102 -8.14 2.93 -16.84
C GLY A 102 -6.68 2.67 -16.45
N ALA A 103 -5.76 3.62 -16.70
CA ALA A 103 -4.34 3.43 -16.41
C ALA A 103 -4.04 3.28 -14.91
N HIS A 104 -4.71 4.07 -14.05
CA HIS A 104 -4.60 3.91 -12.60
C HIS A 104 -5.24 2.61 -12.13
N VAL A 105 -6.34 2.18 -12.72
CA VAL A 105 -7.01 0.91 -12.41
C VAL A 105 -6.11 -0.27 -12.79
N ALA A 106 -5.51 -0.26 -13.99
CA ALA A 106 -4.56 -1.30 -14.42
C ALA A 106 -3.35 -1.37 -13.48
N ARG A 107 -2.73 -0.21 -13.17
CA ARG A 107 -1.63 -0.15 -12.19
C ARG A 107 -2.05 -0.67 -10.83
N ALA A 108 -3.23 -0.31 -10.35
CA ALA A 108 -3.74 -0.76 -9.05
C ALA A 108 -3.85 -2.27 -8.97
N ALA A 109 -4.39 -2.91 -10.01
CA ALA A 109 -4.47 -4.37 -10.07
C ALA A 109 -3.08 -5.02 -10.03
N MET A 110 -2.12 -4.47 -10.78
CA MET A 110 -0.73 -4.93 -10.77
C MET A 110 -0.07 -4.72 -9.41
N PHE A 111 -0.33 -3.59 -8.72
CA PHE A 111 0.25 -3.29 -7.41
C PHE A 111 -0.35 -4.16 -6.29
N ILE A 112 -1.64 -4.48 -6.34
CA ILE A 112 -2.28 -5.48 -5.45
C ILE A 112 -1.64 -6.86 -5.66
N THR A 113 -1.39 -7.25 -6.91
CA THR A 113 -0.74 -8.52 -7.25
C THR A 113 0.70 -8.56 -6.74
N TRP A 114 1.47 -7.50 -6.93
CA TRP A 114 2.82 -7.30 -6.41
C TRP A 114 2.90 -7.45 -4.89
N SER A 115 1.99 -6.81 -4.18
CA SER A 115 1.98 -6.77 -2.72
C SER A 115 1.70 -8.13 -2.06
N GLN A 116 1.26 -9.12 -2.82
CA GLN A 116 1.16 -10.51 -2.36
C GLN A 116 2.54 -11.17 -2.19
N VAL A 117 3.57 -10.66 -2.86
CA VAL A 117 4.92 -11.23 -2.87
C VAL A 117 5.85 -10.47 -1.94
N GLU A 118 5.96 -9.14 -2.13
CA GLU A 118 6.92 -8.35 -1.37
C GLU A 118 6.46 -6.89 -1.25
N ALA A 119 6.26 -6.44 -0.02
CA ALA A 119 5.74 -5.10 0.25
C ALA A 119 6.85 -4.04 0.39
N GLY A 120 8.07 -4.43 0.79
CA GLY A 120 9.14 -3.48 1.04
C GLY A 120 9.65 -2.79 -0.21
N THR A 121 9.81 -3.51 -1.33
CA THR A 121 10.13 -2.94 -2.65
C THR A 121 8.97 -2.13 -3.22
N GLY A 122 7.74 -2.39 -2.78
CA GLY A 122 6.58 -1.57 -3.10
C GLY A 122 6.73 -0.13 -2.62
N CYS A 123 7.48 0.13 -1.53
CA CYS A 123 7.65 1.47 -0.98
C CYS A 123 8.39 2.44 -1.93
N PRO A 124 9.62 2.16 -2.43
CA PRO A 124 10.29 3.04 -3.40
C PRO A 124 9.51 3.16 -4.72
N LEU A 125 8.83 2.11 -5.18
CA LEU A 125 7.98 2.17 -6.37
C LEU A 125 6.77 3.10 -6.15
N SER A 126 6.12 3.01 -5.00
CA SER A 126 4.99 3.86 -4.60
C SER A 126 5.40 5.33 -4.46
N MET A 127 6.51 5.62 -3.75
CA MET A 127 6.98 7.00 -3.58
C MET A 127 7.37 7.62 -4.93
N THR A 128 8.03 6.88 -5.80
CA THR A 128 8.39 7.35 -7.14
C THR A 128 7.16 7.65 -7.99
N PHE A 129 6.17 6.76 -7.99
CA PHE A 129 4.87 6.99 -8.63
C PHE A 129 4.19 8.25 -8.11
N ALA A 130 4.13 8.39 -6.80
CA ALA A 130 3.39 9.46 -6.14
C ALA A 130 4.08 10.83 -6.22
N ALA A 131 5.39 10.87 -6.47
CA ALA A 131 6.16 12.11 -6.59
C ALA A 131 5.81 12.91 -7.86
N VAL A 132 5.43 12.26 -8.94
CA VAL A 132 5.18 12.90 -10.24
C VAL A 132 4.14 14.03 -10.15
N PRO A 133 2.92 13.83 -9.62
CA PRO A 133 1.94 14.90 -9.54
C PRO A 133 2.38 16.07 -8.63
N ALA A 134 3.16 15.80 -7.59
CA ALA A 134 3.70 16.86 -6.74
C ALA A 134 4.79 17.69 -7.46
N LEU A 135 5.65 17.03 -8.25
CA LEU A 135 6.69 17.71 -9.04
C LEU A 135 6.12 18.61 -10.14
N ARG A 136 4.96 18.27 -10.69
CA ARG A 136 4.27 19.06 -11.72
C ARG A 136 3.85 20.45 -11.23
N ALA A 137 3.90 20.70 -9.91
CA ALA A 137 3.75 22.06 -9.35
C ALA A 137 4.93 22.99 -9.71
N GLU A 138 6.09 22.43 -10.16
CA GLU A 138 7.26 23.16 -10.63
C GLU A 138 7.65 22.60 -12.01
N PRO A 139 7.20 23.24 -13.11
CA PRO A 139 7.34 22.71 -14.46
C PRO A 139 8.78 22.40 -14.90
N ASP A 140 9.74 23.23 -14.51
CA ASP A 140 11.15 23.05 -14.87
C ASP A 140 11.74 21.80 -14.21
N LEU A 141 11.40 21.57 -12.93
CA LEU A 141 11.80 20.36 -12.21
C LEU A 141 11.10 19.12 -12.75
N ALA A 142 9.82 19.24 -13.10
CA ALA A 142 9.08 18.16 -13.72
C ALA A 142 9.70 17.77 -15.07
N ALA A 143 10.04 18.75 -15.92
CA ALA A 143 10.68 18.48 -17.21
C ALA A 143 12.05 17.78 -17.08
N GLU A 144 12.80 18.10 -16.02
CA GLU A 144 14.11 17.48 -15.73
C GLU A 144 13.97 16.04 -15.20
N TRP A 145 13.05 15.82 -14.24
CA TRP A 145 13.02 14.59 -13.44
C TRP A 145 11.94 13.59 -13.85
N GLU A 146 10.77 14.02 -14.33
CA GLU A 146 9.68 13.10 -14.67
C GLU A 146 10.09 12.03 -15.71
N PRO A 147 10.86 12.35 -16.79
CA PRO A 147 11.30 11.34 -17.72
C PRO A 147 12.17 10.24 -17.09
N ARG A 148 12.96 10.58 -16.08
CA ARG A 148 13.81 9.64 -15.32
C ARG A 148 13.01 8.85 -14.30
N LEU A 149 12.10 9.51 -13.57
CA LEU A 149 11.24 8.89 -12.57
C LEU A 149 10.19 7.96 -13.17
N THR A 150 9.89 8.11 -14.45
CA THR A 150 8.95 7.24 -15.18
C THR A 150 9.67 6.28 -16.14
N SER A 151 11.01 6.21 -16.12
CA SER A 151 11.77 5.28 -16.93
C SER A 151 11.51 3.83 -16.52
N LEU A 152 11.35 2.93 -17.48
CA LEU A 152 11.25 1.49 -17.23
C LEU A 152 12.62 0.81 -17.09
N CYS A 153 13.71 1.57 -17.06
CA CYS A 153 15.05 1.06 -16.82
C CYS A 153 15.38 1.18 -15.31
N TYR A 154 15.70 0.06 -14.68
CA TYR A 154 16.21 0.07 -13.32
C TYR A 154 17.72 0.31 -13.33
N GLY A 155 18.19 1.34 -12.66
CA GLY A 155 19.60 1.75 -12.67
C GLY A 155 19.86 2.88 -13.68
N ASP A 156 20.85 2.70 -14.55
CA ASP A 156 21.28 3.74 -15.49
C ASP A 156 20.15 4.26 -16.38
N GLY A 157 19.91 5.57 -16.33
CA GLY A 157 18.84 6.24 -17.08
C GLY A 157 17.51 6.37 -16.35
N GLY A 158 17.25 5.58 -15.29
CA GLY A 158 16.12 5.72 -14.39
C GLY A 158 16.47 6.50 -13.12
N ALA A 159 15.45 6.88 -12.35
CA ALA A 159 15.63 7.48 -11.03
C ALA A 159 14.49 7.05 -10.10
N LEU A 160 14.78 7.00 -8.80
CA LEU A 160 13.81 6.81 -7.73
C LEU A 160 13.65 8.10 -6.93
N CYS A 161 12.42 8.38 -6.51
CA CYS A 161 12.12 9.49 -5.61
C CYS A 161 11.69 8.98 -4.24
N GLY A 162 12.32 9.51 -3.19
CA GLY A 162 11.92 9.30 -1.81
C GLY A 162 11.15 10.49 -1.24
N MET A 163 10.77 10.36 0.03
CA MET A 163 10.06 11.39 0.78
C MET A 163 10.64 11.51 2.19
N ALA A 164 10.93 12.74 2.64
CA ALA A 164 11.52 13.01 3.94
C ALA A 164 10.77 14.13 4.68
N MET A 165 9.67 13.77 5.37
CA MET A 165 8.80 14.71 6.08
C MET A 165 8.96 14.66 7.59
N THR A 166 8.97 13.45 8.17
CA THR A 166 8.93 13.21 9.62
C THR A 166 10.23 13.59 10.30
N GLU A 167 10.13 14.30 11.42
CA GLU A 167 11.24 14.65 12.31
C GLU A 167 11.07 14.03 13.70
N ARG A 168 12.07 14.14 14.60
CA ARG A 168 12.04 13.51 15.96
C ARG A 168 10.84 13.94 16.78
N GLN A 169 10.45 15.23 16.71
CA GLN A 169 9.32 15.77 17.45
C GLN A 169 7.96 15.32 16.92
N GLY A 170 7.89 14.74 15.72
CA GLY A 170 6.66 14.17 15.19
C GLY A 170 6.57 14.11 13.67
N GLY A 171 5.63 13.30 13.18
CA GLY A 171 5.32 13.17 11.77
C GLY A 171 3.87 13.51 11.43
N SER A 172 2.96 13.48 12.42
CA SER A 172 1.56 13.86 12.22
C SER A 172 1.36 15.38 12.13
N ASP A 173 2.15 16.14 12.89
CA ASP A 173 2.18 17.60 12.85
C ASP A 173 3.43 18.10 12.11
N VAL A 174 3.41 18.00 10.80
CA VAL A 174 4.55 18.44 9.95
C VAL A 174 4.79 19.96 9.99
N ARG A 175 3.82 20.75 10.47
CA ARG A 175 3.99 22.20 10.61
C ARG A 175 4.96 22.54 11.74
N ALA A 176 5.15 21.64 12.69
CA ALA A 176 6.12 21.75 13.78
C ALA A 176 7.55 21.35 13.36
N ASN A 177 7.79 21.06 12.08
CA ASN A 177 9.12 20.74 11.58
C ASN A 177 10.10 21.87 11.84
N THR A 178 11.34 21.52 12.20
CA THR A 178 12.42 22.42 12.56
C THR A 178 13.57 22.45 11.55
N THR A 179 13.61 21.54 10.59
CA THR A 179 14.55 21.61 9.46
C THR A 179 14.36 22.94 8.75
N THR A 180 15.43 23.70 8.57
CA THR A 180 15.41 25.02 7.94
C THR A 180 15.86 24.95 6.49
N ALA A 181 15.40 25.90 5.68
CA ALA A 181 15.81 26.12 4.30
C ALA A 181 16.21 27.58 4.12
N GLN A 182 17.48 27.85 3.79
CA GLN A 182 18.00 29.17 3.53
C GLN A 182 18.28 29.39 2.06
N PRO A 183 17.76 30.45 1.43
CA PRO A 183 18.08 30.78 0.04
C PRO A 183 19.60 30.94 -0.15
N SER A 184 20.15 30.36 -1.21
CA SER A 184 21.58 30.43 -1.54
C SER A 184 21.89 31.02 -2.91
N GLY A 185 20.89 31.61 -3.57
CA GLY A 185 20.98 32.21 -4.90
C GLY A 185 20.51 31.25 -6.01
N ASP A 186 20.18 31.78 -7.16
CA ASP A 186 19.80 31.04 -8.37
C ASP A 186 18.68 30.03 -8.19
N GLY A 187 17.70 30.32 -7.30
CA GLY A 187 16.59 29.43 -6.97
C GLY A 187 16.96 28.22 -6.11
N MET A 188 18.21 28.17 -5.63
CA MET A 188 18.72 27.14 -4.74
C MET A 188 18.51 27.48 -3.28
N TYR A 189 18.37 26.45 -2.45
CA TYR A 189 18.28 26.52 -1.00
C TYR A 189 19.28 25.58 -0.35
N ARG A 190 19.70 25.89 0.87
CA ARG A 190 20.48 24.99 1.73
C ARG A 190 19.62 24.56 2.91
N LEU A 191 19.50 23.23 3.06
CA LEU A 191 18.70 22.61 4.11
C LEU A 191 19.60 22.18 5.26
N ASP A 192 19.22 22.56 6.49
CA ASP A 192 19.87 22.17 7.73
C ASP A 192 18.85 21.59 8.72
N GLY A 193 19.10 20.38 9.21
CA GLY A 193 18.20 19.69 10.13
C GLY A 193 18.32 18.17 10.04
N HIS A 194 17.30 17.48 10.56
CA HIS A 194 17.28 16.02 10.52
C HIS A 194 15.94 15.48 10.04
N LYS A 195 15.94 14.22 9.56
CA LYS A 195 14.72 13.47 9.26
C LYS A 195 14.76 12.13 9.98
N TRP A 196 13.62 11.77 10.61
CA TRP A 196 13.56 10.64 11.55
C TRP A 196 13.13 9.32 10.93
N PHE A 197 12.29 9.36 9.91
CA PHE A 197 11.91 8.23 9.06
C PHE A 197 12.03 8.67 7.60
N CYS A 198 13.09 8.24 6.94
CA CYS A 198 13.26 8.38 5.50
C CYS A 198 13.38 7.00 4.90
N SER A 199 12.32 6.54 4.27
CA SER A 199 12.32 5.24 3.57
C SER A 199 13.06 5.36 2.25
N ALA A 200 13.66 4.23 1.82
CA ALA A 200 14.44 4.13 0.59
C ALA A 200 15.51 5.24 0.46
N PRO A 201 16.44 5.36 1.45
CA PRO A 201 17.43 6.43 1.48
C PRO A 201 18.44 6.36 0.33
N MET A 202 18.43 5.28 -0.46
CA MET A 202 19.21 5.13 -1.69
C MET A 202 18.56 5.82 -2.89
N SER A 203 17.33 6.34 -2.80
CA SER A 203 16.65 7.06 -3.88
C SER A 203 17.49 8.23 -4.41
N ASP A 204 17.35 8.55 -5.67
CA ASP A 204 18.19 9.57 -6.34
C ASP A 204 17.84 10.99 -5.90
N VAL A 205 16.54 11.23 -5.63
CA VAL A 205 16.01 12.51 -5.15
C VAL A 205 14.95 12.30 -4.07
N PHE A 206 14.69 13.37 -3.31
CA PHE A 206 13.70 13.35 -2.24
C PHE A 206 12.84 14.61 -2.28
N LEU A 207 11.52 14.46 -2.05
CA LEU A 207 10.68 15.56 -1.65
C LEU A 207 10.80 15.75 -0.14
N VAL A 208 11.23 16.94 0.27
CA VAL A 208 11.56 17.29 1.66
C VAL A 208 10.74 18.50 2.11
N LEU A 209 10.18 18.45 3.32
CA LEU A 209 9.59 19.64 3.95
C LEU A 209 10.61 20.34 4.85
N ALA A 210 10.77 21.66 4.69
CA ALA A 210 11.63 22.50 5.52
C ALA A 210 11.04 23.89 5.68
N GLN A 211 11.43 24.59 6.77
CA GLN A 211 11.03 25.96 7.07
C GLN A 211 11.88 26.93 6.26
N ALA A 212 11.30 27.57 5.25
CA ALA A 212 11.87 28.68 4.51
C ALA A 212 11.45 30.03 5.13
N PRO A 213 12.00 31.18 4.70
CA PRO A 213 11.57 32.50 5.18
C PRO A 213 10.05 32.73 5.05
N GLY A 214 9.40 32.24 3.99
CA GLY A 214 7.94 32.32 3.78
C GLY A 214 7.13 31.25 4.50
N GLY A 215 7.77 30.33 5.23
CA GLY A 215 7.12 29.25 5.97
C GLY A 215 7.46 27.85 5.47
N LEU A 216 6.69 26.85 5.93
CA LEU A 216 6.93 25.45 5.59
C LEU A 216 6.75 25.20 4.08
N SER A 217 7.82 24.82 3.41
CA SER A 217 7.92 24.70 1.96
C SER A 217 8.36 23.29 1.55
N CYS A 218 8.07 22.91 0.30
CA CYS A 218 8.48 21.63 -0.27
C CYS A 218 9.70 21.82 -1.18
N PHE A 219 10.68 20.94 -1.05
CA PHE A 219 11.93 21.00 -1.81
C PHE A 219 12.23 19.67 -2.47
N LEU A 220 12.79 19.71 -3.68
CA LEU A 220 13.44 18.59 -4.31
C LEU A 220 14.93 18.61 -3.98
N MET A 221 15.41 17.56 -3.31
CA MET A 221 16.77 17.44 -2.82
C MET A 221 17.45 16.22 -3.47
N PRO A 222 18.52 16.39 -4.27
CA PRO A 222 19.33 15.28 -4.76
C PRO A 222 20.07 14.57 -3.60
N ARG A 223 20.20 13.23 -3.71
CA ARG A 223 20.92 12.43 -2.70
C ARG A 223 22.44 12.64 -2.75
N ARG A 224 23.00 12.64 -3.96
CA ARG A 224 24.48 12.65 -4.16
C ARG A 224 25.05 14.05 -3.91
N GLN A 225 25.31 14.36 -2.65
CA GLN A 225 25.91 15.61 -2.20
C GLN A 225 26.48 15.44 -0.78
N GLU A 226 27.42 16.30 -0.38
CA GLU A 226 28.05 16.23 0.95
C GLU A 226 27.09 16.52 2.10
N GLY A 227 26.08 17.34 1.85
CA GLY A 227 25.08 17.73 2.84
C GLY A 227 24.08 16.65 3.21
N PHE A 228 23.95 15.57 2.43
CA PHE A 228 23.06 14.46 2.71
C PHE A 228 23.80 13.35 3.46
N ARG A 229 23.37 13.04 4.69
CA ARG A 229 24.03 12.03 5.51
C ARG A 229 23.04 11.03 6.08
N ILE A 230 23.35 9.74 5.92
CA ILE A 230 22.58 8.65 6.53
C ILE A 230 23.25 8.29 7.86
N GLU A 231 22.54 8.48 8.98
CA GLU A 231 23.11 8.23 10.31
C GLU A 231 22.95 6.77 10.75
N ARG A 232 21.78 6.19 10.47
CA ARG A 232 21.53 4.75 10.71
C ARG A 232 20.29 4.28 9.98
N LEU A 233 20.12 2.95 9.85
CA LEU A 233 18.88 2.30 9.48
C LEU A 233 18.10 1.88 10.74
N LYS A 234 16.77 1.92 10.61
CA LYS A 234 15.85 1.47 11.67
C LYS A 234 15.76 -0.07 11.67
N ASP A 235 15.82 -0.70 12.82
CA ASP A 235 15.40 -2.08 13.02
C ASP A 235 13.88 -2.10 13.20
N LYS A 236 13.18 -2.81 12.32
CA LYS A 236 11.72 -2.73 12.19
C LYS A 236 11.06 -4.08 12.43
N LEU A 237 9.80 -4.05 12.85
CA LEU A 237 8.96 -5.24 13.01
C LEU A 237 8.82 -6.02 11.70
N GLY A 238 8.40 -5.34 10.63
CA GLY A 238 8.21 -5.82 9.26
C GLY A 238 8.83 -4.87 8.25
N ASN A 239 8.53 -5.03 6.97
CA ASN A 239 9.09 -4.22 5.89
C ASN A 239 10.63 -4.19 5.91
N ARG A 240 11.23 -5.34 6.25
CA ARG A 240 12.66 -5.43 6.54
C ARG A 240 13.52 -5.31 5.30
N SER A 241 13.02 -5.72 4.15
CA SER A 241 13.68 -5.54 2.85
C SER A 241 13.85 -4.07 2.45
N ASN A 242 12.98 -3.18 2.93
CA ASN A 242 13.06 -1.75 2.70
C ASN A 242 13.96 -1.08 3.76
N ALA A 243 14.94 -0.31 3.33
CA ALA A 243 15.72 0.53 4.23
C ALA A 243 14.87 1.72 4.72
N SER A 244 14.92 2.02 6.01
CA SER A 244 14.32 3.23 6.59
C SER A 244 15.36 3.91 7.47
N ALA A 245 15.74 5.14 7.13
CA ALA A 245 16.89 5.82 7.68
C ALA A 245 16.54 6.99 8.59
N GLU A 246 17.50 7.36 9.43
CA GLU A 246 17.64 8.68 10.03
C GLU A 246 18.64 9.47 9.18
N LEU A 247 18.24 10.70 8.81
CA LEU A 247 19.10 11.59 8.01
C LEU A 247 19.49 12.84 8.80
N GLU A 248 20.73 13.26 8.61
CA GLU A 248 21.19 14.60 8.94
C GLU A 248 21.46 15.39 7.66
N LEU A 249 20.86 16.56 7.59
CA LEU A 249 21.05 17.51 6.51
C LEU A 249 21.97 18.63 7.02
N ARG A 250 23.09 18.84 6.31
CA ARG A 250 24.10 19.85 6.65
C ARG A 250 24.37 20.69 5.42
N SER A 251 23.66 21.80 5.32
CA SER A 251 23.68 22.67 4.14
C SER A 251 23.40 21.89 2.84
N ALA A 252 22.48 20.94 2.90
CA ALA A 252 22.12 20.12 1.74
C ALA A 252 21.42 20.98 0.69
N GLU A 253 21.90 20.92 -0.54
CA GLU A 253 21.36 21.69 -1.66
C GLU A 253 20.02 21.14 -2.12
N ALA A 254 19.07 22.04 -2.35
CA ALA A 254 17.73 21.67 -2.81
C ALA A 254 17.10 22.80 -3.64
N ARG A 255 16.09 22.46 -4.43
CA ARG A 255 15.30 23.40 -5.21
C ARG A 255 13.87 23.42 -4.69
N LEU A 256 13.25 24.60 -4.65
CA LEU A 256 11.85 24.77 -4.25
C LEU A 256 10.93 24.06 -5.25
N VAL A 257 9.89 23.39 -4.74
CA VAL A 257 8.81 22.81 -5.54
C VAL A 257 7.52 23.55 -5.22
N GLY A 258 6.98 24.25 -6.20
CA GLY A 258 5.82 25.11 -6.04
C GLY A 258 6.13 26.40 -5.29
N GLU A 259 5.22 26.86 -4.45
CA GLU A 259 5.31 28.16 -3.76
C GLU A 259 5.88 28.04 -2.35
N GLU A 260 6.73 29.00 -1.94
CA GLU A 260 7.24 29.10 -0.59
C GLU A 260 6.09 29.30 0.42
N GLY A 261 6.15 28.61 1.56
CA GLY A 261 5.10 28.61 2.58
C GLY A 261 3.90 27.70 2.28
N ARG A 262 3.86 27.07 1.11
CA ARG A 262 2.77 26.15 0.69
C ARG A 262 3.19 24.69 0.59
N GLY A 263 4.25 24.29 1.29
CA GLY A 263 4.81 22.94 1.19
C GLY A 263 3.83 21.82 1.51
N VAL A 264 2.88 22.02 2.44
CA VAL A 264 1.85 21.01 2.74
C VAL A 264 0.90 20.82 1.56
N GLN A 265 0.49 21.90 0.89
CA GLN A 265 -0.37 21.80 -0.29
C GLN A 265 0.32 21.08 -1.45
N THR A 266 1.61 21.28 -1.63
CA THR A 266 2.42 20.62 -2.65
C THR A 266 2.59 19.13 -2.35
N ILE A 267 3.02 18.77 -1.13
CA ILE A 267 3.32 17.37 -0.77
C ILE A 267 2.08 16.52 -0.61
N ILE A 268 0.90 17.11 -0.36
CA ILE A 268 -0.35 16.34 -0.17
C ILE A 268 -0.76 15.58 -1.43
N GLU A 269 -0.38 16.05 -2.60
CA GLU A 269 -0.62 15.32 -3.86
C GLU A 269 0.15 13.99 -3.86
N MET A 270 1.41 14.00 -3.41
CA MET A 270 2.17 12.77 -3.21
C MET A 270 1.51 11.87 -2.15
N VAL A 271 1.14 12.44 -1.00
CA VAL A 271 0.54 11.69 0.12
C VAL A 271 -0.78 11.04 -0.27
N ASN A 272 -1.61 11.68 -1.10
CA ASN A 272 -2.86 11.09 -1.55
C ASN A 272 -2.62 9.83 -2.40
N HIS A 273 -1.61 9.84 -3.27
CA HIS A 273 -1.24 8.69 -4.09
C HIS A 273 -0.62 7.56 -3.25
N THR A 274 0.25 7.89 -2.29
CA THR A 274 0.80 6.86 -1.38
C THR A 274 -0.27 6.29 -0.43
N ARG A 275 -1.29 7.06 -0.06
CA ARG A 275 -2.47 6.55 0.68
C ARG A 275 -3.28 5.54 -0.14
N LEU A 276 -3.49 5.82 -1.43
CA LEU A 276 -4.08 4.82 -2.34
C LEU A 276 -3.24 3.54 -2.30
N ASP A 277 -1.92 3.65 -2.45
CA ASP A 277 -1.03 2.48 -2.44
C ASP A 277 -1.02 1.75 -1.08
N CYS A 278 -1.26 2.43 0.04
CA CYS A 278 -1.50 1.75 1.33
C CYS A 278 -2.74 0.85 1.29
N VAL A 279 -3.83 1.31 0.63
CA VAL A 279 -5.05 0.51 0.45
C VAL A 279 -4.76 -0.69 -0.46
N LEU A 280 -4.10 -0.45 -1.61
CA LEU A 280 -3.73 -1.50 -2.56
C LEU A 280 -2.83 -2.55 -1.92
N GLY A 281 -1.77 -2.10 -1.21
CA GLY A 281 -0.82 -2.98 -0.52
C GLY A 281 -1.50 -3.82 0.57
N SER A 282 -2.37 -3.21 1.38
CA SER A 282 -3.14 -3.94 2.39
C SER A 282 -4.09 -4.98 1.78
N THR A 283 -4.73 -4.64 0.65
CA THR A 283 -5.56 -5.58 -0.11
C THR A 283 -4.74 -6.77 -0.62
N GLY A 284 -3.53 -6.53 -1.12
CA GLY A 284 -2.62 -7.59 -1.55
C GLY A 284 -2.19 -8.50 -0.40
N LEU A 285 -1.87 -7.93 0.78
CA LEU A 285 -1.54 -8.72 1.98
C LEU A 285 -2.71 -9.60 2.44
N GLN A 286 -3.94 -9.06 2.46
CA GLN A 286 -5.14 -9.84 2.77
C GLN A 286 -5.33 -10.98 1.76
N ARG A 287 -5.21 -10.68 0.47
CA ARG A 287 -5.35 -11.70 -0.58
C ARG A 287 -4.34 -12.85 -0.41
N ARG A 288 -3.06 -12.53 -0.16
CA ARG A 288 -2.04 -13.56 0.07
C ARG A 288 -2.36 -14.41 1.29
N ALA A 289 -2.74 -13.79 2.40
CA ALA A 289 -3.11 -14.49 3.63
C ALA A 289 -4.29 -15.45 3.41
N VAL A 290 -5.34 -14.99 2.71
CA VAL A 290 -6.51 -15.81 2.36
C VAL A 290 -6.13 -16.97 1.44
N ALA A 291 -5.27 -16.72 0.44
CA ALA A 291 -4.81 -17.76 -0.47
C ALA A 291 -4.04 -18.87 0.25
N GLU A 292 -3.15 -18.51 1.17
CA GLU A 292 -2.40 -19.48 2.00
C GLU A 292 -3.33 -20.29 2.92
N ALA A 293 -4.27 -19.62 3.59
CA ALA A 293 -5.21 -20.29 4.48
C ALA A 293 -6.13 -21.26 3.75
N THR A 294 -6.68 -20.84 2.60
CA THR A 294 -7.57 -21.67 1.79
C THR A 294 -6.83 -22.85 1.18
N HIS A 295 -5.64 -22.64 0.62
CA HIS A 295 -4.79 -23.70 0.09
C HIS A 295 -4.42 -24.71 1.16
N HIS A 296 -3.97 -24.25 2.33
CA HIS A 296 -3.64 -25.12 3.46
C HIS A 296 -4.85 -25.99 3.86
N ALA A 297 -6.01 -25.38 4.00
CA ALA A 297 -7.21 -26.08 4.44
C ALA A 297 -7.71 -27.14 3.43
N GLU A 298 -7.48 -26.94 2.14
CA GLU A 298 -7.80 -27.92 1.09
C GLU A 298 -6.92 -29.17 1.12
N HIS A 299 -5.67 -29.05 1.59
CA HIS A 299 -4.71 -30.15 1.55
C HIS A 299 -4.48 -30.80 2.92
N ARG A 300 -4.75 -30.10 4.02
CA ARG A 300 -4.54 -30.59 5.38
C ARG A 300 -5.71 -31.44 5.87
N LEU A 301 -5.41 -32.66 6.30
CA LEU A 301 -6.39 -33.55 6.93
C LEU A 301 -6.33 -33.42 8.47
N ALA A 302 -7.50 -33.33 9.10
CA ALA A 302 -7.67 -33.44 10.54
C ALA A 302 -9.01 -34.11 10.86
N PHE A 303 -9.06 -34.95 11.88
CA PHE A 303 -10.28 -35.69 12.28
C PHE A 303 -10.94 -36.45 11.12
N GLY A 304 -10.11 -37.01 10.23
CA GLY A 304 -10.56 -37.87 9.10
C GLY A 304 -11.11 -37.09 7.89
N ARG A 305 -11.04 -35.73 7.86
CA ARG A 305 -11.49 -34.88 6.75
C ARG A 305 -10.49 -33.78 6.46
N ARG A 306 -10.59 -33.17 5.27
CA ARG A 306 -9.87 -31.95 4.97
C ARG A 306 -10.35 -30.82 5.90
N LEU A 307 -9.47 -29.90 6.26
CA LEU A 307 -9.87 -28.73 7.07
C LEU A 307 -10.96 -27.92 6.36
N ALA A 308 -10.86 -27.75 5.04
CA ALA A 308 -11.88 -27.08 4.22
C ALA A 308 -13.28 -27.74 4.26
N GLU A 309 -13.39 -28.99 4.72
CA GLU A 309 -14.64 -29.71 4.87
C GLU A 309 -15.23 -29.62 6.32
N GLN A 310 -14.46 -29.03 7.25
CA GLN A 310 -14.89 -28.86 8.62
C GLN A 310 -15.81 -27.62 8.75
N PRO A 311 -17.02 -27.74 9.34
CA PRO A 311 -17.97 -26.61 9.36
C PRO A 311 -17.45 -25.32 9.99
N LEU A 312 -16.69 -25.42 11.08
CA LEU A 312 -16.08 -24.25 11.74
C LEU A 312 -15.02 -23.60 10.82
N MET A 313 -14.15 -24.39 10.20
CA MET A 313 -13.14 -23.88 9.29
C MET A 313 -13.77 -23.25 8.04
N GLN A 314 -14.83 -23.83 7.51
CA GLN A 314 -15.57 -23.24 6.39
C GLN A 314 -16.11 -21.86 6.72
N ASN A 315 -16.60 -21.66 7.93
CA ASN A 315 -17.08 -20.35 8.36
C ASN A 315 -15.94 -19.34 8.47
N VAL A 316 -14.80 -19.71 9.06
CA VAL A 316 -13.61 -18.86 9.15
C VAL A 316 -13.09 -18.47 7.76
N LEU A 317 -12.88 -19.46 6.89
CA LEU A 317 -12.35 -19.22 5.54
C LEU A 317 -13.30 -18.33 4.70
N ALA A 318 -14.60 -18.58 4.78
CA ALA A 318 -15.59 -17.75 4.09
C ALA A 318 -15.57 -16.30 4.61
N ASP A 319 -15.43 -16.09 5.90
CA ASP A 319 -15.39 -14.75 6.50
C ASP A 319 -14.11 -13.98 6.10
N LEU A 320 -12.97 -14.67 6.06
CA LEU A 320 -11.71 -14.13 5.52
C LEU A 320 -11.86 -13.73 4.03
N CYS A 321 -12.52 -14.55 3.22
CA CYS A 321 -12.80 -14.27 1.82
C CYS A 321 -13.68 -13.02 1.64
N VAL A 322 -14.71 -12.87 2.49
CA VAL A 322 -15.60 -11.69 2.49
C VAL A 322 -14.82 -10.40 2.72
N GLU A 323 -13.92 -10.37 3.71
CA GLU A 323 -13.07 -9.20 3.97
C GLU A 323 -12.15 -8.88 2.79
N SER A 324 -11.49 -9.88 2.22
CA SER A 324 -10.58 -9.72 1.09
C SER A 324 -11.30 -9.20 -0.17
N GLU A 325 -12.50 -9.69 -0.48
CA GLU A 325 -13.29 -9.20 -1.62
C GLU A 325 -13.76 -7.76 -1.39
N ALA A 326 -14.25 -7.45 -0.19
CA ALA A 326 -14.66 -6.08 0.17
C ALA A 326 -13.51 -5.07 0.03
N ALA A 327 -12.31 -5.44 0.49
CA ALA A 327 -11.10 -4.63 0.32
C ALA A 327 -10.75 -4.43 -1.16
N THR A 328 -10.83 -5.51 -1.97
CA THR A 328 -10.52 -5.48 -3.40
C THR A 328 -11.46 -4.53 -4.17
N LEU A 329 -12.77 -4.65 -3.96
CA LEU A 329 -13.73 -3.77 -4.64
C LEU A 329 -13.52 -2.30 -4.25
N THR A 330 -13.27 -2.03 -2.97
CA THR A 330 -12.98 -0.67 -2.47
C THR A 330 -11.71 -0.09 -3.09
N ALA A 331 -10.63 -0.87 -3.14
CA ALA A 331 -9.36 -0.47 -3.70
C ALA A 331 -9.47 -0.13 -5.20
N MET A 332 -10.18 -0.95 -5.96
CA MET A 332 -10.33 -0.78 -7.41
C MET A 332 -11.28 0.38 -7.75
N ARG A 333 -12.40 0.55 -7.01
CA ARG A 333 -13.26 1.73 -7.16
C ARG A 333 -12.53 3.04 -6.84
N LEU A 334 -11.67 3.01 -5.82
CA LEU A 334 -10.85 4.17 -5.48
C LEU A 334 -9.84 4.47 -6.61
N ALA A 335 -9.17 3.46 -7.17
CA ALA A 335 -8.25 3.64 -8.30
C ALA A 335 -8.94 4.27 -9.51
N ARG A 336 -10.18 3.87 -9.81
CA ARG A 336 -10.99 4.51 -10.86
C ARG A 336 -11.22 6.01 -10.62
N ALA A 337 -11.41 6.42 -9.37
CA ALA A 337 -11.59 7.85 -9.05
C ALA A 337 -10.32 8.68 -9.35
N TYR A 338 -9.14 8.04 -9.32
CA TYR A 338 -7.90 8.69 -9.77
C TYR A 338 -7.81 8.78 -11.29
N ASP A 339 -8.30 7.77 -12.03
CA ASP A 339 -8.37 7.80 -13.49
C ASP A 339 -9.32 8.89 -14.01
N GLU A 340 -10.49 8.97 -13.40
CA GLU A 340 -11.54 9.91 -13.81
C GLU A 340 -11.29 11.34 -13.32
N GLY A 341 -10.27 11.56 -12.50
CA GLY A 341 -10.03 12.85 -11.87
C GLY A 341 -11.17 13.25 -10.92
N ASP A 342 -11.90 12.27 -10.35
CA ASP A 342 -12.99 12.51 -9.41
C ASP A 342 -12.45 12.99 -8.06
N HIS A 343 -12.06 14.27 -8.04
CA HIS A 343 -11.47 14.90 -6.86
C HIS A 343 -12.43 14.92 -5.68
N ALA A 344 -13.74 15.05 -5.94
CA ALA A 344 -14.75 15.12 -4.89
C ALA A 344 -14.85 13.77 -4.15
N PHE A 345 -15.04 12.66 -4.85
CA PHE A 345 -15.11 11.34 -4.24
C PHE A 345 -13.78 10.94 -3.57
N ARG A 346 -12.65 11.05 -4.29
CA ARG A 346 -11.34 10.62 -3.76
C ARG A 346 -10.92 11.39 -2.51
N ARG A 347 -11.34 12.67 -2.35
CA ARG A 347 -11.00 13.49 -1.19
C ARG A 347 -11.48 12.88 0.13
N LEU A 348 -12.66 12.27 0.14
CA LEU A 348 -13.24 11.61 1.30
C LEU A 348 -12.90 10.11 1.29
N ALA A 349 -13.12 9.44 0.17
CA ALA A 349 -13.00 7.99 0.05
C ALA A 349 -11.58 7.47 0.32
N THR A 350 -10.53 8.21 -0.07
CA THR A 350 -9.14 7.82 0.20
C THR A 350 -8.87 7.71 1.71
N ALA A 351 -9.29 8.70 2.49
CA ALA A 351 -9.08 8.69 3.93
C ALA A 351 -9.91 7.60 4.64
N VAL A 352 -11.15 7.41 4.20
CA VAL A 352 -12.05 6.34 4.70
C VAL A 352 -11.49 4.96 4.41
N ALA A 353 -11.15 4.68 3.15
CA ALA A 353 -10.60 3.39 2.73
C ALA A 353 -9.24 3.10 3.39
N LYS A 354 -8.34 4.10 3.44
CA LYS A 354 -7.03 3.97 4.07
C LYS A 354 -7.16 3.67 5.56
N TYR A 355 -8.06 4.32 6.27
CA TYR A 355 -8.32 4.01 7.66
C TYR A 355 -8.77 2.56 7.82
N TRP A 356 -9.82 2.15 7.12
CA TRP A 356 -10.49 0.88 7.39
C TRP A 356 -9.74 -0.33 6.84
N VAL A 357 -9.43 -0.35 5.55
CA VAL A 357 -8.75 -1.50 4.91
C VAL A 357 -7.42 -1.80 5.60
N CYS A 358 -6.61 -0.76 5.87
CA CYS A 358 -5.33 -0.98 6.57
C CYS A 358 -5.53 -1.38 8.04
N LYS A 359 -6.61 -0.92 8.69
CA LYS A 359 -6.89 -1.21 10.11
C LYS A 359 -7.30 -2.67 10.34
N VAL A 360 -8.06 -3.26 9.43
CA VAL A 360 -8.54 -4.64 9.59
C VAL A 360 -7.53 -5.69 9.13
N THR A 361 -6.59 -5.31 8.26
CA THR A 361 -5.60 -6.23 7.67
C THR A 361 -4.83 -7.07 8.71
N PRO A 362 -4.33 -6.53 9.85
CA PRO A 362 -3.66 -7.36 10.85
C PRO A 362 -4.52 -8.47 11.42
N SER A 363 -5.82 -8.22 11.63
CA SER A 363 -6.74 -9.25 12.14
C SER A 363 -7.00 -10.34 11.11
N VAL A 364 -7.15 -9.98 9.84
CA VAL A 364 -7.32 -10.92 8.73
C VAL A 364 -6.08 -11.81 8.58
N VAL A 365 -4.88 -11.22 8.63
CA VAL A 365 -3.62 -11.99 8.51
C VAL A 365 -3.40 -12.88 9.72
N ALA A 366 -3.74 -12.41 10.94
CA ALA A 366 -3.63 -13.21 12.16
C ALA A 366 -4.55 -14.43 12.12
N GLU A 367 -5.79 -14.27 11.72
CA GLU A 367 -6.75 -15.38 11.60
C GLU A 367 -6.33 -16.37 10.51
N ALA A 368 -5.87 -15.86 9.36
CA ALA A 368 -5.33 -16.72 8.29
C ALA A 368 -4.11 -17.53 8.77
N LEU A 369 -3.20 -16.92 9.53
CA LEU A 369 -2.07 -17.60 10.15
C LEU A 369 -2.54 -18.72 11.09
N GLU A 370 -3.56 -18.46 11.92
CA GLU A 370 -4.13 -19.45 12.84
C GLU A 370 -4.74 -20.65 12.09
N CYS A 371 -5.33 -20.44 10.90
CA CYS A 371 -5.84 -21.53 10.06
C CYS A 371 -4.79 -22.59 9.73
N LEU A 372 -3.50 -22.22 9.68
CA LEU A 372 -2.41 -23.17 9.43
C LEU A 372 -1.92 -23.86 10.71
N GLY A 373 -2.42 -23.47 11.89
CA GLY A 373 -1.94 -23.96 13.18
C GLY A 373 -0.45 -23.66 13.39
N GLY A 374 0.31 -24.61 13.95
CA GLY A 374 1.74 -24.44 14.16
C GLY A 374 2.53 -24.15 12.88
N ASN A 375 2.10 -24.63 11.73
CA ASN A 375 2.72 -24.32 10.44
C ASN A 375 2.62 -22.84 10.08
N GLY A 376 1.56 -22.15 10.48
CA GLY A 376 1.41 -20.70 10.27
C GLY A 376 2.32 -19.85 11.14
N TYR A 377 2.83 -20.40 12.24
CA TYR A 377 3.65 -19.68 13.22
C TYR A 377 5.16 -19.78 12.97
N VAL A 378 5.59 -20.59 12.01
CA VAL A 378 6.99 -20.74 11.63
C VAL A 378 7.29 -19.92 10.37
N GLU A 379 8.51 -19.36 10.30
CA GLU A 379 8.92 -18.40 9.27
C GLU A 379 8.78 -18.95 7.84
N GLU A 380 9.00 -20.27 7.65
CA GLU A 380 8.95 -20.95 6.36
C GLU A 380 7.59 -20.88 5.67
N SER A 381 6.51 -20.67 6.44
CA SER A 381 5.17 -20.48 5.88
C SER A 381 4.97 -19.13 5.18
N GLY A 382 5.82 -18.15 5.48
CA GLY A 382 5.67 -16.76 5.05
C GLY A 382 4.59 -15.96 5.80
N LEU A 383 3.66 -16.62 6.55
CA LEU A 383 2.60 -15.94 7.31
C LEU A 383 3.15 -15.04 8.42
N PRO A 384 4.18 -15.42 9.18
CA PRO A 384 4.79 -14.52 10.17
C PRO A 384 5.32 -13.22 9.53
N ARG A 385 5.91 -13.31 8.33
CA ARG A 385 6.35 -12.12 7.58
C ARG A 385 5.17 -11.24 7.20
N LEU A 386 4.09 -11.81 6.66
CA LEU A 386 2.86 -11.06 6.34
C LEU A 386 2.25 -10.40 7.58
N TYR A 387 2.23 -11.11 8.72
CA TYR A 387 1.71 -10.58 9.97
C TYR A 387 2.53 -9.39 10.46
N ARG A 388 3.86 -9.48 10.43
CA ARG A 388 4.74 -8.37 10.81
C ARG A 388 4.63 -7.17 9.86
N GLU A 389 4.33 -7.39 8.59
CA GLU A 389 4.11 -6.35 7.58
C GLU A 389 2.78 -5.64 7.78
N SER A 390 1.73 -6.38 8.10
CA SER A 390 0.33 -5.96 8.04
C SER A 390 -0.04 -4.69 8.83
N PRO A 391 0.56 -4.33 9.99
CA PRO A 391 0.20 -3.11 10.71
C PRO A 391 0.79 -1.83 10.10
N LEU A 392 1.83 -1.91 9.24
CA LEU A 392 2.57 -0.74 8.77
C LEU A 392 1.71 0.23 7.97
N ASN A 393 0.89 -0.28 7.05
CA ASN A 393 0.02 0.55 6.23
C ASN A 393 -1.03 1.33 7.04
N SER A 394 -1.34 0.90 8.26
CA SER A 394 -2.19 1.64 9.21
C SER A 394 -1.44 2.76 9.96
N ILE A 395 -0.10 2.83 9.84
CA ILE A 395 0.75 3.75 10.60
C ILE A 395 1.26 4.89 9.72
N TRP A 396 1.97 4.57 8.61
CA TRP A 396 2.54 5.57 7.73
C TRP A 396 1.48 6.27 6.86
N GLU A 397 1.83 7.38 6.19
CA GLU A 397 0.91 8.22 5.38
C GLU A 397 -0.28 8.76 6.19
N GLY A 398 -0.08 8.93 7.49
CA GLY A 398 -1.08 9.29 8.48
C GLY A 398 -1.67 8.06 9.18
N ALA A 399 -1.43 7.99 10.49
CA ALA A 399 -2.01 6.95 11.34
C ALA A 399 -3.54 7.04 11.41
N GLY A 400 -4.20 6.02 11.97
CA GLY A 400 -5.65 5.91 11.98
C GLY A 400 -6.38 7.19 12.44
N ASN A 401 -5.93 7.82 13.54
CA ASN A 401 -6.55 9.07 14.00
C ASN A 401 -6.38 10.22 13.00
N VAL A 402 -5.20 10.32 12.34
CA VAL A 402 -4.95 11.37 11.35
C VAL A 402 -5.91 11.24 10.17
N ASN A 403 -6.17 10.02 9.70
CA ASN A 403 -7.15 9.78 8.63
C ASN A 403 -8.57 10.10 9.09
N CYS A 404 -8.96 9.72 10.31
CA CYS A 404 -10.29 10.07 10.85
C CYS A 404 -10.48 11.59 10.97
N LEU A 405 -9.47 12.31 11.46
CA LEU A 405 -9.51 13.79 11.50
C LEU A 405 -9.55 14.40 10.10
N ASP A 406 -8.90 13.78 9.13
CA ASP A 406 -8.94 14.23 7.74
C ASP A 406 -10.35 14.04 7.12
N VAL A 407 -11.03 12.94 7.45
CA VAL A 407 -12.45 12.73 7.11
C VAL A 407 -13.31 13.84 7.70
N LEU A 408 -13.20 14.14 8.99
CA LEU A 408 -13.98 15.21 9.61
C LEU A 408 -13.73 16.57 8.95
N ARG A 409 -12.46 16.86 8.57
CA ARG A 409 -12.13 18.09 7.84
C ARG A 409 -12.75 18.13 6.44
N ALA A 410 -12.79 16.98 5.74
CA ALA A 410 -13.43 16.86 4.44
C ALA A 410 -14.93 17.14 4.56
N LEU A 411 -15.61 16.49 5.51
CA LEU A 411 -17.05 16.70 5.76
C LEU A 411 -17.37 18.15 6.08
N ALA A 412 -16.53 18.85 6.87
CA ALA A 412 -16.77 20.23 7.26
C ALA A 412 -16.45 21.27 6.17
N ARG A 413 -15.57 20.96 5.20
CA ARG A 413 -15.02 21.94 4.25
C ARG A 413 -15.28 21.66 2.79
N SER A 414 -15.77 20.47 2.46
CA SER A 414 -15.96 19.99 1.09
C SER A 414 -17.31 19.25 0.99
N PRO A 415 -18.45 19.97 1.05
CA PRO A 415 -19.78 19.36 0.93
C PRO A 415 -19.93 18.49 -0.31
N GLU A 416 -19.33 18.90 -1.43
CA GLU A 416 -19.28 18.17 -2.69
C GLU A 416 -18.63 16.78 -2.54
N SER A 417 -17.66 16.64 -1.62
CA SER A 417 -17.03 15.34 -1.34
C SER A 417 -17.97 14.39 -0.61
N LEU A 418 -18.81 14.92 0.27
CA LEU A 418 -19.86 14.15 0.92
C LEU A 418 -20.93 13.71 -0.07
N GLU A 419 -21.41 14.62 -0.91
CA GLU A 419 -22.41 14.32 -1.94
C GLU A 419 -21.91 13.24 -2.91
N ALA A 420 -20.66 13.37 -3.41
CA ALA A 420 -20.04 12.37 -4.28
C ALA A 420 -19.86 11.01 -3.59
N PHE A 421 -19.51 11.00 -2.28
CA PHE A 421 -19.39 9.77 -1.52
C PHE A 421 -20.75 9.13 -1.28
N LEU A 422 -21.78 9.90 -0.92
CA LEU A 422 -23.13 9.41 -0.66
C LEU A 422 -23.83 8.92 -1.93
N ALA A 423 -23.43 9.40 -3.13
CA ALA A 423 -23.90 8.83 -4.39
C ALA A 423 -23.49 7.36 -4.56
N GLU A 424 -22.42 6.94 -3.89
CA GLU A 424 -21.97 5.54 -3.84
C GLU A 424 -22.54 4.74 -2.67
N VAL A 425 -23.12 5.41 -1.67
CA VAL A 425 -23.53 4.81 -0.38
C VAL A 425 -24.98 5.20 -0.07
N VAL A 426 -25.73 4.25 0.44
CA VAL A 426 -27.10 4.47 0.97
C VAL A 426 -27.04 4.41 2.49
N ASP A 427 -26.79 5.53 3.16
CA ASP A 427 -26.86 5.64 4.62
C ASP A 427 -27.12 7.10 5.06
N GLU A 428 -27.71 7.31 6.23
CA GLU A 428 -27.92 8.61 6.84
C GLU A 428 -26.76 8.95 7.79
N LEU A 429 -26.25 10.18 7.72
CA LEU A 429 -25.22 10.68 8.61
C LEU A 429 -25.82 11.43 9.79
N GLU A 430 -25.47 10.98 10.99
CA GLU A 430 -25.75 11.71 12.23
C GLU A 430 -24.66 12.77 12.48
N GLU A 431 -24.98 13.81 13.26
CA GLU A 431 -24.00 14.81 13.72
C GLU A 431 -22.89 14.13 14.54
N VAL A 432 -21.61 14.44 14.25
CA VAL A 432 -20.47 13.69 14.78
C VAL A 432 -19.50 14.56 15.57
N GLU A 433 -19.30 14.18 16.81
CA GLU A 433 -18.23 14.69 17.68
C GLU A 433 -16.85 14.08 17.31
N GLU A 434 -15.76 14.84 17.51
CA GLU A 434 -14.39 14.37 17.24
C GLU A 434 -14.05 13.07 17.97
N GLY A 435 -14.50 12.90 19.21
CA GLY A 435 -14.29 11.68 20.01
C GLY A 435 -14.89 10.42 19.39
N ARG A 436 -15.89 10.56 18.49
CA ARG A 436 -16.56 9.48 17.78
C ARG A 436 -16.08 9.30 16.32
N ALA A 437 -15.08 10.06 15.88
CA ALA A 437 -14.63 10.06 14.50
C ALA A 437 -14.27 8.65 13.96
N ARG A 438 -13.63 7.79 14.76
CA ARG A 438 -13.35 6.41 14.36
C ARG A 438 -14.60 5.59 14.08
N TYR A 439 -15.63 5.74 14.90
CA TYR A 439 -16.91 5.06 14.72
C TYR A 439 -17.58 5.50 13.42
N LEU A 440 -17.62 6.81 13.16
CA LEU A 440 -18.18 7.35 11.91
C LEU A 440 -17.42 6.80 10.70
N VAL A 441 -16.09 6.88 10.69
CA VAL A 441 -15.28 6.45 9.55
C VAL A 441 -15.39 4.95 9.29
N GLU A 442 -15.51 4.14 10.35
CA GLU A 442 -15.85 2.71 10.24
C GLU A 442 -17.20 2.52 9.55
N ARG A 443 -18.24 3.23 10.00
CA ARG A 443 -19.59 3.14 9.39
C ARG A 443 -19.57 3.53 7.91
N LEU A 444 -18.91 4.63 7.56
CA LEU A 444 -18.74 5.06 6.17
C LEU A 444 -18.02 4.00 5.33
N ALA A 445 -16.95 3.42 5.86
CA ALA A 445 -16.22 2.37 5.18
C ALA A 445 -17.07 1.11 4.94
N LEU A 446 -17.77 0.64 5.98
CA LEU A 446 -18.65 -0.53 5.88
C LEU A 446 -19.81 -0.29 4.90
N ALA A 447 -20.40 0.90 4.91
CA ALA A 447 -21.46 1.27 3.98
C ALA A 447 -20.97 1.33 2.54
N LEU A 448 -19.77 1.89 2.28
CA LEU A 448 -19.15 1.88 0.97
C LEU A 448 -18.86 0.44 0.50
N GLN A 449 -18.28 -0.39 1.34
CA GLN A 449 -17.97 -1.79 1.04
C GLN A 449 -19.25 -2.59 0.73
N ALA A 450 -20.28 -2.44 1.54
CA ALA A 450 -21.57 -3.07 1.32
C ALA A 450 -22.21 -2.65 0.00
N SER A 451 -22.21 -1.35 -0.31
CA SER A 451 -22.74 -0.81 -1.54
C SER A 451 -22.02 -1.38 -2.78
N LEU A 452 -20.70 -1.43 -2.75
CA LEU A 452 -19.89 -2.00 -3.83
C LEU A 452 -20.14 -3.51 -3.99
N LEU A 453 -20.22 -4.26 -2.87
CA LEU A 453 -20.53 -5.68 -2.90
C LEU A 453 -21.94 -5.97 -3.43
N LEU A 454 -22.95 -5.20 -3.02
CA LEU A 454 -24.33 -5.37 -3.49
C LEU A 454 -24.48 -5.08 -4.98
N ARG A 455 -23.74 -4.09 -5.49
CA ARG A 455 -23.77 -3.72 -6.91
C ARG A 455 -22.93 -4.64 -7.79
N HIS A 456 -21.81 -5.12 -7.29
CA HIS A 456 -20.74 -5.69 -8.12
C HIS A 456 -20.15 -7.00 -7.61
N GLY A 457 -20.36 -7.33 -6.35
CA GLY A 457 -19.83 -8.56 -5.74
C GLY A 457 -20.67 -9.81 -6.04
N SER A 458 -20.16 -10.96 -5.61
CA SER A 458 -20.96 -12.17 -5.58
C SER A 458 -22.14 -12.00 -4.61
N PRO A 459 -23.36 -12.40 -4.97
CA PRO A 459 -24.51 -12.32 -4.04
C PRO A 459 -24.28 -12.95 -2.68
N ALA A 460 -23.59 -14.12 -2.64
CA ALA A 460 -23.26 -14.79 -1.40
C ALA A 460 -22.31 -13.99 -0.50
N VAL A 461 -21.33 -13.29 -1.12
CA VAL A 461 -20.39 -12.41 -0.39
C VAL A 461 -21.11 -11.16 0.11
N ALA A 462 -21.92 -10.52 -0.74
CA ALA A 462 -22.69 -9.33 -0.37
C ALA A 462 -23.66 -9.61 0.78
N GLU A 463 -24.40 -10.72 0.72
CA GLU A 463 -25.32 -11.15 1.78
C GLU A 463 -24.57 -11.41 3.10
N ALA A 464 -23.47 -12.15 3.05
CA ALA A 464 -22.66 -12.43 4.24
C ALA A 464 -22.09 -11.16 4.87
N PHE A 465 -21.59 -10.24 4.04
CA PHE A 465 -21.05 -8.95 4.48
C PHE A 465 -22.13 -8.09 5.16
N CYS A 466 -23.26 -7.88 4.50
CA CYS A 466 -24.35 -7.06 5.04
C CYS A 466 -24.88 -7.63 6.36
N ALA A 467 -25.16 -8.94 6.41
CA ALA A 467 -25.67 -9.59 7.62
C ALA A 467 -24.72 -9.44 8.81
N THR A 468 -23.41 -9.54 8.60
CA THR A 468 -22.44 -9.52 9.71
C THR A 468 -21.94 -8.12 10.06
N ARG A 469 -21.64 -7.27 9.07
CA ARG A 469 -21.01 -5.95 9.30
C ARG A 469 -22.03 -4.82 9.48
N LEU A 470 -23.19 -4.90 8.82
CA LEU A 470 -24.24 -3.87 8.94
C LEU A 470 -25.31 -4.28 9.96
N GLU A 471 -25.91 -5.47 9.81
CA GLU A 471 -26.99 -5.96 10.67
C GLU A 471 -26.48 -6.56 12.00
N ARG A 472 -25.15 -6.78 12.09
CA ARG A 472 -24.48 -7.34 13.29
C ARG A 472 -25.00 -8.72 13.71
N ALA A 473 -25.43 -9.53 12.75
CA ALA A 473 -25.85 -10.91 13.00
C ALA A 473 -24.69 -11.86 13.33
N GLY A 474 -23.43 -11.41 13.13
CA GLY A 474 -22.21 -12.12 13.49
C GLY A 474 -21.68 -11.76 14.88
N GLY A 475 -20.63 -12.45 15.31
CA GLY A 475 -19.85 -12.13 16.51
C GLY A 475 -18.81 -11.02 16.27
N ARG A 476 -17.90 -10.86 17.23
CA ARG A 476 -16.79 -9.88 17.12
C ARG A 476 -15.53 -10.46 16.46
N ALA A 477 -15.36 -11.78 16.51
CA ALA A 477 -14.27 -12.50 15.86
C ALA A 477 -14.67 -12.91 14.44
N LEU A 478 -13.69 -13.12 13.59
CA LEU A 478 -13.90 -13.76 12.28
C LEU A 478 -14.38 -15.21 12.44
N GLY A 479 -14.99 -15.77 11.42
CA GLY A 479 -15.56 -17.11 11.46
C GLY A 479 -16.90 -17.20 12.19
N THR A 480 -17.65 -16.13 12.28
CA THR A 480 -18.94 -16.05 12.95
C THR A 480 -20.08 -15.66 12.02
N LEU A 481 -19.98 -16.03 10.74
CA LEU A 481 -21.04 -15.83 9.76
C LEU A 481 -22.35 -16.54 10.19
N PRO A 482 -23.53 -15.92 10.01
CA PRO A 482 -24.80 -16.46 10.46
C PRO A 482 -25.23 -17.71 9.65
N ARG A 483 -26.27 -18.38 10.14
CA ARG A 483 -26.87 -19.52 9.41
C ARG A 483 -27.48 -19.05 8.10
N GLY A 484 -27.37 -19.89 7.07
CA GLY A 484 -27.96 -19.63 5.75
C GLY A 484 -26.97 -19.06 4.74
N VAL A 485 -25.82 -18.53 5.17
CA VAL A 485 -24.76 -18.07 4.25
C VAL A 485 -24.18 -19.25 3.47
N ASP A 486 -24.02 -19.09 2.16
CA ASP A 486 -23.40 -20.09 1.28
C ASP A 486 -21.86 -20.04 1.39
N LEU A 487 -21.36 -20.60 2.50
CA LEU A 487 -19.95 -20.65 2.83
C LEU A 487 -19.11 -21.30 1.72
N ARG A 488 -19.65 -22.35 1.10
CA ARG A 488 -18.96 -23.11 0.06
C ARG A 488 -18.75 -22.25 -1.19
N ARG A 489 -19.77 -21.54 -1.63
CA ARG A 489 -19.70 -20.67 -2.81
C ARG A 489 -18.71 -19.52 -2.61
N ILE A 490 -18.67 -18.93 -1.40
CA ILE A 490 -17.69 -17.90 -1.04
C ILE A 490 -16.28 -18.47 -1.09
N PHE A 491 -16.03 -19.61 -0.46
CA PHE A 491 -14.73 -20.27 -0.44
C PHE A 491 -14.22 -20.64 -1.84
N GLU A 492 -15.07 -21.31 -2.66
CA GLU A 492 -14.71 -21.74 -4.02
C GLU A 492 -14.34 -20.56 -4.94
N ARG A 493 -14.86 -19.37 -4.68
CA ARG A 493 -14.53 -18.15 -5.44
C ARG A 493 -13.13 -17.64 -5.17
N HIS A 494 -12.57 -17.93 -4.01
CA HIS A 494 -11.31 -17.30 -3.53
C HIS A 494 -10.13 -18.29 -3.46
N ARG A 495 -10.39 -19.60 -3.47
CA ARG A 495 -9.31 -20.58 -3.43
C ARG A 495 -8.45 -20.49 -4.69
N PRO A 496 -7.12 -20.43 -4.56
CA PRO A 496 -6.24 -20.51 -5.71
C PRO A 496 -6.23 -21.92 -6.27
N VAL A 497 -6.14 -22.04 -7.58
CA VAL A 497 -5.90 -23.31 -8.26
C VAL A 497 -4.42 -23.36 -8.60
N ALA A 498 -3.65 -24.06 -7.78
CA ALA A 498 -2.25 -24.34 -8.10
C ALA A 498 -2.18 -25.30 -9.29
N LEU A 499 -1.27 -25.03 -10.21
CA LEU A 499 -0.97 -25.99 -11.26
C LEU A 499 -0.36 -27.24 -10.60
N ASP A 500 -0.87 -28.44 -10.94
CA ASP A 500 -0.24 -29.69 -10.53
C ASP A 500 1.18 -29.71 -11.12
N ILE A 501 2.16 -29.37 -10.29
CA ILE A 501 3.56 -29.58 -10.64
C ILE A 501 3.82 -31.07 -10.40
N ALA A 502 3.76 -31.84 -11.50
CA ALA A 502 4.05 -33.25 -11.52
C ALA A 502 5.52 -33.56 -11.24
#